data_4bba5f2daa5e47963063b4bc460eb325
#
_entry.id   4bba5f2daa5e47963063b4bc460eb325
#
_cell.length_a   1.000
_cell.length_b   1.000
_cell.length_c   1.000
_cell.angle_alpha   90.00
_cell.angle_beta   90.00
_cell.angle_gamma   90.00
#
_symmetry.space_group_name_H-M   'P 1'
#
loop_
_entity.id
_entity.type
_entity.pdbx_description
1 polymer ?
#
loop_
_entity_poly.entity_id
_entity_poly.type
_entity_poly.pdbx_seq_one_letter_code
_entity_poly.pdbx_strand_id
1 'polypeptide(L)'
;MNEQQLESIKRKNEWLHDLVEVEFPTKESLEGREIYNRMLEQKTYEVSSNTLLLDNESNLSVEDIFLVDFHRLTVMFSILQAQRWADKHEQEMIVEFLTQIILTPEFELYVGFKEGEPVGAAIVSQYEGNTLISDLVVSQNLDKRQFVCDLGKKLNHDQKLSETIVIEN
;
A
#
# COMPACT_ATOMS: atom_id res chain seq x y z
N MET A 1 -11.90 -10.34 -12.96
CA MET A 1 -12.00 -10.40 -11.49
C MET A 1 -13.43 -10.73 -11.09
N ASN A 2 -13.58 -11.46 -10.00
CA ASN A 2 -14.88 -11.78 -9.44
C ASN A 2 -15.41 -10.65 -8.54
N GLU A 3 -16.65 -10.78 -8.08
CA GLU A 3 -17.32 -9.78 -7.24
C GLU A 3 -16.59 -9.51 -5.92
N GLN A 4 -16.06 -10.54 -5.27
CA GLN A 4 -15.33 -10.41 -4.00
C GLN A 4 -14.01 -9.66 -4.16
N GLN A 5 -13.32 -9.85 -5.27
CA GLN A 5 -12.09 -9.14 -5.60
C GLN A 5 -12.37 -7.66 -5.88
N LEU A 6 -13.42 -7.37 -6.63
CA LEU A 6 -13.87 -5.99 -6.88
C LEU A 6 -14.29 -5.31 -5.58
N GLU A 7 -14.99 -6.02 -4.70
CA GLU A 7 -15.40 -5.49 -3.41
C GLU A 7 -14.18 -5.19 -2.51
N SER A 8 -13.14 -6.02 -2.54
CA SER A 8 -11.92 -5.76 -1.75
C SER A 8 -11.25 -4.45 -2.17
N ILE A 9 -11.20 -4.17 -3.47
CA ILE A 9 -10.66 -2.92 -4.02
C ILE A 9 -11.51 -1.73 -3.57
N LYS A 10 -12.83 -1.85 -3.71
CA LYS A 10 -13.78 -0.81 -3.31
C LYS A 10 -13.64 -0.46 -1.83
N ARG A 11 -13.56 -1.46 -0.96
CA ARG A 11 -13.42 -1.27 0.49
C ARG A 11 -12.14 -0.49 0.84
N LYS A 12 -11.01 -0.83 0.20
CA LYS A 12 -9.76 -0.11 0.41
C LYS A 12 -9.88 1.34 -0.04
N ASN A 13 -10.46 1.59 -1.21
CA ASN A 13 -10.60 2.93 -1.74
C ASN A 13 -11.56 3.78 -0.89
N GLU A 14 -12.66 3.22 -0.39
CA GLU A 14 -13.57 3.89 0.52
C GLU A 14 -12.91 4.21 1.86
N TRP A 15 -12.13 3.29 2.39
CA TRP A 15 -11.39 3.53 3.63
C TRP A 15 -10.46 4.73 3.52
N LEU A 16 -9.68 4.84 2.45
CA LEU A 16 -8.82 6.00 2.22
C LEU A 16 -9.63 7.27 1.99
N HIS A 17 -10.68 7.20 1.19
CA HIS A 17 -11.55 8.36 0.93
C HIS A 17 -12.12 8.94 2.23
N ASP A 18 -12.53 8.07 3.14
CA ASP A 18 -13.19 8.45 4.39
C ASP A 18 -12.23 9.03 5.44
N LEU A 19 -10.91 8.97 5.24
CA LEU A 19 -9.93 9.51 6.18
C LEU A 19 -10.17 11.00 6.51
N VAL A 20 -10.67 11.76 5.55
CA VAL A 20 -10.91 13.20 5.70
C VAL A 20 -12.40 13.56 5.75
N GLU A 21 -13.27 12.56 5.88
CA GLU A 21 -14.70 12.74 6.20
C GLU A 21 -14.86 12.97 7.70
N VAL A 22 -14.33 14.08 8.18
CA VAL A 22 -14.30 14.51 9.58
C VAL A 22 -14.87 15.90 9.71
N GLU A 23 -15.16 16.35 10.93
CA GLU A 23 -15.82 17.62 11.17
C GLU A 23 -15.01 18.84 10.66
N PHE A 24 -13.68 18.81 10.84
CA PHE A 24 -12.78 19.90 10.45
C PHE A 24 -11.58 19.40 9.66
N PRO A 25 -11.77 18.93 8.41
CA PRO A 25 -10.64 18.48 7.60
C PRO A 25 -9.78 19.67 7.18
N THR A 26 -8.46 19.45 7.06
CA THR A 26 -7.60 20.50 6.52
C THR A 26 -7.78 20.63 5.02
N LYS A 27 -7.56 21.84 4.51
CA LYS A 27 -7.63 22.11 3.06
C LYS A 27 -6.61 21.24 2.30
N GLU A 28 -5.42 21.09 2.86
CA GLU A 28 -4.32 20.31 2.28
C GLU A 28 -4.67 18.82 2.18
N SER A 29 -5.27 18.25 3.22
CA SER A 29 -5.69 16.84 3.20
C SER A 29 -6.80 16.57 2.20
N LEU A 30 -7.73 17.50 2.03
CA LEU A 30 -8.79 17.41 1.01
C LEU A 30 -8.21 17.49 -0.41
N GLU A 31 -7.26 18.40 -0.64
CA GLU A 31 -6.57 18.49 -1.92
C GLU A 31 -5.77 17.21 -2.22
N GLY A 32 -5.09 16.66 -1.22
CA GLY A 32 -4.37 15.39 -1.34
C GLY A 32 -5.29 14.24 -1.73
N ARG A 33 -6.49 14.17 -1.16
CA ARG A 33 -7.49 13.17 -1.54
C ARG A 33 -7.89 13.29 -3.01
N GLU A 34 -8.10 14.50 -3.51
CA GLU A 34 -8.45 14.71 -4.93
C GLU A 34 -7.32 14.26 -5.86
N ILE A 35 -6.08 14.58 -5.51
CA ILE A 35 -4.89 14.16 -6.25
C ILE A 35 -4.79 12.62 -6.26
N TYR A 36 -4.99 11.98 -5.13
CA TYR A 36 -5.00 10.53 -4.99
C TYR A 36 -6.10 9.89 -5.85
N ASN A 37 -7.32 10.42 -5.79
CA ASN A 37 -8.45 9.88 -6.55
C ASN A 37 -8.23 9.95 -8.06
N ARG A 38 -7.59 11.01 -8.56
CA ARG A 38 -7.23 11.10 -10.00
C ARG A 38 -6.27 9.99 -10.41
N MET A 39 -5.32 9.62 -9.55
CA MET A 39 -4.42 8.49 -9.80
C MET A 39 -5.19 7.17 -9.84
N LEU A 40 -6.17 6.97 -8.97
CA LEU A 40 -6.96 5.75 -8.91
C LEU A 40 -7.66 5.42 -10.24
N GLU A 41 -8.09 6.44 -10.98
CA GLU A 41 -8.77 6.26 -12.27
C GLU A 41 -7.91 5.53 -13.30
N GLN A 42 -6.59 5.54 -13.12
CA GLN A 42 -5.64 4.93 -14.05
C GLN A 42 -5.12 3.57 -13.56
N LYS A 43 -5.57 3.12 -12.40
CA LYS A 43 -5.09 1.86 -11.82
C LYS A 43 -5.70 0.66 -12.52
N THR A 44 -4.87 -0.36 -12.71
CA THR A 44 -5.27 -1.67 -13.19
C THR A 44 -4.96 -2.72 -12.13
N TYR A 45 -5.56 -3.89 -12.28
CA TYR A 45 -5.42 -4.96 -11.29
C TYR A 45 -5.16 -6.28 -11.99
N GLU A 46 -4.29 -7.10 -11.40
CA GLU A 46 -4.09 -8.46 -11.83
C GLU A 46 -4.37 -9.44 -10.70
N VAL A 47 -4.83 -10.63 -11.06
CA VAL A 47 -5.07 -11.72 -10.12
C VAL A 47 -3.92 -12.72 -10.26
N SER A 48 -3.32 -13.07 -9.12
CA SER A 48 -2.22 -14.01 -9.04
C SER A 48 -2.48 -15.04 -7.95
N SER A 49 -1.56 -15.94 -7.74
CA SER A 49 -1.61 -16.93 -6.69
C SER A 49 -0.44 -16.80 -5.72
N ASN A 50 -0.63 -17.27 -4.50
CA ASN A 50 0.45 -17.31 -3.52
C ASN A 50 1.65 -18.11 -4.01
N THR A 51 1.43 -19.24 -4.71
CA THR A 51 2.53 -20.07 -5.24
C THR A 51 3.39 -19.30 -6.23
N LEU A 52 2.80 -18.47 -7.09
CA LEU A 52 3.57 -17.64 -8.03
C LEU A 52 4.39 -16.57 -7.31
N LEU A 53 3.85 -15.94 -6.28
CA LEU A 53 4.58 -14.95 -5.50
C LEU A 53 5.75 -15.57 -4.73
N LEU A 54 5.54 -16.73 -4.12
CA LEU A 54 6.51 -17.37 -3.24
C LEU A 54 7.64 -18.08 -3.99
N ASP A 55 7.49 -18.33 -5.28
CA ASP A 55 8.45 -19.07 -6.11
C ASP A 55 9.60 -18.21 -6.65
N ASN A 56 9.75 -16.97 -6.18
CA ASN A 56 10.80 -16.05 -6.60
C ASN A 56 11.87 -15.87 -5.53
N GLU A 57 13.10 -15.55 -5.97
CA GLU A 57 14.17 -15.22 -5.04
C GLU A 57 13.87 -13.90 -4.32
N SER A 58 14.30 -13.81 -3.06
CA SER A 58 14.11 -12.61 -2.25
C SER A 58 15.24 -11.61 -2.45
N ASN A 59 14.89 -10.34 -2.58
CA ASN A 59 15.81 -9.20 -2.50
C ASN A 59 15.86 -8.64 -1.08
N LEU A 60 14.68 -8.46 -0.46
CA LEU A 60 14.55 -8.09 0.95
C LEU A 60 14.19 -9.33 1.77
N SER A 61 14.74 -9.45 2.96
CA SER A 61 14.35 -10.53 3.89
C SER A 61 13.03 -10.18 4.57
N VAL A 62 12.42 -11.19 5.17
CA VAL A 62 11.20 -11.01 5.99
C VAL A 62 11.41 -9.99 7.10
N GLU A 63 12.63 -9.92 7.64
CA GLU A 63 13.01 -9.01 8.72
C GLU A 63 13.19 -7.56 8.28
N ASP A 64 13.34 -7.32 6.98
CA ASP A 64 13.48 -5.98 6.39
C ASP A 64 12.14 -5.31 6.09
N ILE A 65 11.04 -6.05 6.17
CA ILE A 65 9.70 -5.56 5.89
C ILE A 65 8.92 -5.45 7.20
N PHE A 66 8.44 -4.25 7.50
CA PHE A 66 7.80 -3.93 8.78
C PHE A 66 6.33 -3.59 8.57
N LEU A 67 5.49 -4.18 9.43
CA LEU A 67 4.13 -3.70 9.63
C LEU A 67 4.19 -2.34 10.33
N VAL A 68 3.53 -1.34 9.77
CA VAL A 68 3.44 -0.02 10.39
C VAL A 68 2.53 -0.11 11.61
N ASP A 69 3.09 0.13 12.79
CA ASP A 69 2.40 0.01 14.07
C ASP A 69 2.49 1.27 14.95
N PHE A 70 3.11 2.35 14.45
CA PHE A 70 3.15 3.64 15.15
C PHE A 70 3.27 4.80 14.15
N HIS A 71 2.88 6.00 14.60
CA HIS A 71 2.70 7.16 13.73
C HIS A 71 3.94 7.57 12.93
N ARG A 72 5.13 7.46 13.51
CA ARG A 72 6.37 7.80 12.81
C ARG A 72 6.55 6.95 11.53
N LEU A 73 6.21 5.66 11.58
CA LEU A 73 6.24 4.81 10.40
C LEU A 73 5.14 5.19 9.40
N THR A 74 3.98 5.66 9.88
CA THR A 74 2.93 6.18 9.00
C THR A 74 3.43 7.40 8.21
N VAL A 75 4.18 8.28 8.84
CA VAL A 75 4.79 9.44 8.16
C VAL A 75 5.79 8.98 7.10
N MET A 76 6.66 8.03 7.44
CA MET A 76 7.63 7.48 6.48
C MET A 76 6.93 6.79 5.31
N PHE A 77 5.89 6.01 5.57
CA PHE A 77 5.02 5.41 4.57
C PHE A 77 4.45 6.48 3.64
N SER A 78 3.91 7.55 4.19
CA SER A 78 3.26 8.63 3.44
C SER A 78 4.26 9.39 2.54
N ILE A 79 5.45 9.66 3.03
CA ILE A 79 6.53 10.31 2.28
C ILE A 79 6.96 9.41 1.10
N LEU A 80 7.10 8.12 1.34
CA LEU A 80 7.46 7.17 0.30
C LEU A 80 6.37 7.07 -0.77
N GLN A 81 5.10 7.00 -0.35
CA GLN A 81 3.95 7.01 -1.26
C GLN A 81 3.92 8.24 -2.16
N ALA A 82 4.24 9.41 -1.61
CA ALA A 82 4.23 10.68 -2.33
C ALA A 82 5.24 10.72 -3.49
N GLN A 83 6.25 9.88 -3.48
CA GLN A 83 7.24 9.78 -4.57
C GLN A 83 6.63 9.32 -5.89
N ARG A 84 5.41 8.79 -5.88
CA ARG A 84 4.69 8.42 -7.11
C ARG A 84 4.29 9.64 -7.96
N TRP A 85 4.30 10.83 -7.39
CA TRP A 85 4.00 12.10 -8.07
C TRP A 85 5.27 12.87 -8.33
N ALA A 86 5.38 13.47 -9.51
CA ALA A 86 6.56 14.26 -9.89
C ALA A 86 6.52 15.69 -9.33
N ASP A 87 5.32 16.25 -9.18
CA ASP A 87 5.12 17.63 -8.71
C ASP A 87 5.28 17.73 -7.20
N LYS A 88 6.11 18.66 -6.75
CA LYS A 88 6.42 18.83 -5.32
C LYS A 88 5.19 19.23 -4.51
N HIS A 89 4.34 20.11 -5.03
CA HIS A 89 3.12 20.51 -4.34
C HIS A 89 2.17 19.31 -4.16
N GLU A 90 2.00 18.51 -5.22
CA GLU A 90 1.19 17.31 -5.13
C GLU A 90 1.75 16.32 -4.10
N GLN A 91 3.06 16.15 -4.05
CA GLN A 91 3.70 15.31 -3.03
C GLN A 91 3.36 15.79 -1.60
N GLU A 92 3.44 17.09 -1.36
CA GLU A 92 3.11 17.68 -0.06
C GLU A 92 1.65 17.43 0.33
N MET A 93 0.73 17.58 -0.62
CA MET A 93 -0.71 17.34 -0.39
C MET A 93 -0.99 15.85 -0.13
N ILE A 94 -0.34 14.97 -0.84
CA ILE A 94 -0.46 13.51 -0.61
C ILE A 94 0.03 13.14 0.80
N VAL A 95 1.13 13.70 1.26
CA VAL A 95 1.62 13.47 2.63
C VAL A 95 0.59 13.96 3.65
N GLU A 96 0.00 15.15 3.45
CA GLU A 96 -1.04 15.67 4.32
C GLU A 96 -2.27 14.77 4.37
N PHE A 97 -2.65 14.18 3.24
CA PHE A 97 -3.75 13.23 3.16
C PHE A 97 -3.42 11.91 3.87
N LEU A 98 -2.34 11.26 3.51
CA LEU A 98 -2.01 9.91 4.00
C LEU A 98 -1.59 9.89 5.48
N THR A 99 -1.07 10.99 6.01
CA THR A 99 -0.77 11.06 7.45
C THR A 99 -2.03 11.12 8.32
N GLN A 100 -3.22 11.25 7.71
CA GLN A 100 -4.49 11.12 8.41
C GLN A 100 -4.84 9.65 8.71
N ILE A 101 -4.10 8.69 8.18
CA ILE A 101 -4.36 7.26 8.40
C ILE A 101 -4.34 6.95 9.89
N ILE A 102 -5.43 6.33 10.36
CA ILE A 102 -5.52 5.72 11.67
C ILE A 102 -5.30 4.22 11.47
N LEU A 103 -4.28 3.68 12.13
CA LEU A 103 -3.90 2.28 11.96
C LEU A 103 -5.04 1.35 12.39
N THR A 104 -5.34 0.38 11.54
CA THR A 104 -6.39 -0.61 11.75
C THR A 104 -5.94 -1.98 11.23
N PRO A 105 -6.34 -3.09 11.85
CA PRO A 105 -5.99 -4.41 11.34
C PRO A 105 -6.65 -4.77 10.02
N GLU A 106 -7.68 -4.04 9.59
CA GLU A 106 -8.37 -4.30 8.32
C GLU A 106 -7.55 -3.89 7.09
N PHE A 107 -6.76 -2.82 7.23
CA PHE A 107 -5.93 -2.26 6.16
C PHE A 107 -4.55 -1.99 6.73
N GLU A 108 -3.64 -2.92 6.47
CA GLU A 108 -2.30 -2.87 7.05
C GLU A 108 -1.33 -2.16 6.10
N LEU A 109 -0.47 -1.32 6.68
CA LEU A 109 0.58 -0.63 5.95
C LEU A 109 1.90 -1.36 6.18
N TYR A 110 2.68 -1.54 5.11
CA TYR A 110 4.00 -2.16 5.17
C TYR A 110 5.05 -1.24 4.57
N VAL A 111 6.22 -1.21 5.19
CA VAL A 111 7.40 -0.49 4.70
C VAL A 111 8.58 -1.44 4.69
N GLY A 112 9.25 -1.54 3.55
CA GLY A 112 10.50 -2.29 3.41
C GLY A 112 11.70 -1.36 3.53
N PHE A 113 12.74 -1.84 4.19
CA PHE A 113 13.99 -1.11 4.41
C PHE A 113 15.17 -1.86 3.81
N LYS A 114 16.14 -1.09 3.31
CA LYS A 114 17.43 -1.61 2.87
C LYS A 114 18.51 -0.66 3.36
N GLU A 115 19.48 -1.20 4.11
CA GLU A 115 20.56 -0.41 4.69
C GLU A 115 20.06 0.79 5.51
N GLY A 116 18.96 0.59 6.24
CA GLY A 116 18.35 1.61 7.11
C GLY A 116 17.48 2.63 6.40
N GLU A 117 17.35 2.55 5.07
CA GLU A 117 16.53 3.47 4.28
C GLU A 117 15.23 2.81 3.83
N PRO A 118 14.09 3.52 3.89
CA PRO A 118 12.84 3.00 3.35
C PRO A 118 12.92 2.91 1.82
N VAL A 119 12.63 1.75 1.27
CA VAL A 119 12.79 1.47 -0.17
C VAL A 119 11.52 0.98 -0.84
N GLY A 120 10.51 0.60 -0.09
CA GLY A 120 9.26 0.14 -0.66
C GLY A 120 8.13 0.23 0.36
N ALA A 121 6.89 0.36 -0.14
CA ALA A 121 5.71 0.39 0.71
C ALA A 121 4.49 -0.13 -0.05
N ALA A 122 3.51 -0.60 0.72
CA ALA A 122 2.23 -1.06 0.18
C ALA A 122 1.16 -1.06 1.27
N ILE A 123 -0.10 -1.10 0.82
CA ILE A 123 -1.25 -1.38 1.68
C ILE A 123 -1.70 -2.80 1.40
N VAL A 124 -1.98 -3.56 2.45
CA VAL A 124 -2.45 -4.95 2.37
C VAL A 124 -3.77 -5.07 3.10
N SER A 125 -4.74 -5.70 2.46
CA SER A 125 -6.01 -6.04 3.09
C SER A 125 -6.43 -7.46 2.74
N GLN A 126 -7.27 -8.04 3.59
CA GLN A 126 -7.83 -9.37 3.40
C GLN A 126 -9.35 -9.25 3.29
N TYR A 127 -9.93 -9.94 2.30
CA TYR A 127 -11.38 -9.98 2.14
C TYR A 127 -11.79 -11.26 1.42
N GLU A 128 -12.62 -12.05 2.08
CA GLU A 128 -13.22 -13.27 1.50
C GLU A 128 -12.20 -14.17 0.77
N GLY A 129 -11.11 -14.49 1.45
CA GLY A 129 -10.09 -15.38 0.90
C GLY A 129 -9.17 -14.76 -0.14
N ASN A 130 -9.21 -13.45 -0.32
CA ASN A 130 -8.34 -12.71 -1.22
C ASN A 130 -7.42 -11.77 -0.44
N THR A 131 -6.15 -11.72 -0.79
CA THR A 131 -5.22 -10.70 -0.32
C THR A 131 -5.12 -9.62 -1.39
N LEU A 132 -5.44 -8.37 -1.04
CA LEU A 132 -5.21 -7.22 -1.92
C LEU A 132 -3.89 -6.56 -1.53
N ILE A 133 -3.00 -6.40 -2.50
CA ILE A 133 -1.77 -5.61 -2.37
C ILE A 133 -1.93 -4.39 -3.26
N SER A 134 -2.00 -3.22 -2.65
CA SER A 134 -2.26 -1.97 -3.34
C SER A 134 -1.27 -0.88 -2.92
N ASP A 135 -1.35 0.26 -3.59
CA ASP A 135 -0.54 1.43 -3.27
C ASP A 135 0.95 1.10 -3.21
N LEU A 136 1.38 0.30 -4.19
CA LEU A 136 2.76 -0.13 -4.31
C LEU A 136 3.64 1.04 -4.76
N VAL A 137 4.69 1.28 -4.00
CA VAL A 137 5.74 2.22 -4.35
C VAL A 137 7.10 1.62 -4.01
N VAL A 138 8.06 1.82 -4.87
CA VAL A 138 9.46 1.41 -4.63
C VAL A 138 10.39 2.55 -5.00
N SER A 139 11.55 2.61 -4.32
CA SER A 139 12.61 3.53 -4.68
C SER A 139 13.22 3.14 -6.05
N GLN A 140 13.93 4.07 -6.68
CA GLN A 140 14.47 3.91 -8.04
C GLN A 140 15.36 2.66 -8.23
N ASN A 141 15.96 2.17 -7.17
CA ASN A 141 16.89 1.03 -7.23
C ASN A 141 16.23 -0.32 -6.92
N LEU A 142 14.91 -0.33 -6.71
CA LEU A 142 14.17 -1.54 -6.38
C LEU A 142 13.17 -1.88 -7.47
N ASP A 143 13.08 -3.16 -7.82
CA ASP A 143 12.07 -3.67 -8.75
C ASP A 143 10.74 -3.82 -8.02
N LYS A 144 9.68 -3.20 -8.55
CA LYS A 144 8.33 -3.25 -7.97
C LYS A 144 7.79 -4.68 -7.87
N ARG A 145 7.98 -5.49 -8.92
CA ARG A 145 7.52 -6.88 -8.93
C ARG A 145 8.29 -7.72 -7.91
N GLN A 146 9.58 -7.48 -7.76
CA GLN A 146 10.38 -8.14 -6.74
C GLN A 146 9.90 -7.77 -5.34
N PHE A 147 9.56 -6.50 -5.10
CA PHE A 147 9.02 -6.06 -3.81
C PHE A 147 7.70 -6.76 -3.48
N VAL A 148 6.82 -6.94 -4.45
CA VAL A 148 5.56 -7.69 -4.27
C VAL A 148 5.87 -9.13 -3.81
N CYS A 149 6.86 -9.78 -4.42
CA CYS A 149 7.25 -11.13 -4.03
C CYS A 149 7.83 -11.18 -2.61
N ASP A 150 8.68 -10.21 -2.26
CA ASP A 150 9.26 -10.10 -0.92
C ASP A 150 8.17 -9.85 0.14
N LEU A 151 7.23 -8.97 -0.17
CA LEU A 151 6.07 -8.72 0.69
C LEU A 151 5.19 -9.97 0.84
N GLY A 152 4.98 -10.71 -0.26
CA GLY A 152 4.26 -11.99 -0.23
C GLY A 152 4.91 -12.99 0.73
N LYS A 153 6.23 -13.08 0.73
CA LYS A 153 6.97 -13.95 1.67
C LYS A 153 6.81 -13.49 3.12
N LYS A 154 6.84 -12.18 3.35
CA LYS A 154 6.58 -11.62 4.69
C LYS A 154 5.18 -11.98 5.18
N LEU A 155 4.17 -11.79 4.34
CA LEU A 155 2.78 -12.12 4.67
C LEU A 155 2.61 -13.62 4.92
N ASN A 156 3.25 -14.45 4.12
CA ASN A 156 3.21 -15.91 4.30
C ASN A 156 3.87 -16.34 5.61
N HIS A 157 5.00 -15.75 5.95
CA HIS A 157 5.70 -16.00 7.22
C HIS A 157 4.79 -15.66 8.42
N ASP A 158 4.03 -14.58 8.31
CA ASP A 158 3.12 -14.12 9.36
C ASP A 158 1.72 -14.78 9.26
N GLN A 159 1.54 -15.76 8.36
CA GLN A 159 0.29 -16.50 8.15
C GLN A 159 -0.87 -15.60 7.70
N LYS A 160 -0.57 -14.58 6.89
CA LYS A 160 -1.54 -13.58 6.40
C LYS A 160 -1.73 -13.63 4.88
N LEU A 161 -1.11 -14.55 4.16
CA LEU A 161 -1.21 -14.63 2.71
C LEU A 161 -2.30 -15.62 2.29
N SER A 162 -3.31 -15.14 1.57
CA SER A 162 -4.37 -15.96 0.98
C SER A 162 -3.85 -16.72 -0.24
N GLU A 163 -4.61 -17.71 -0.72
CA GLU A 163 -4.28 -18.43 -1.96
C GLU A 163 -4.38 -17.51 -3.19
N THR A 164 -5.37 -16.64 -3.20
CA THR A 164 -5.61 -15.69 -4.28
C THR A 164 -5.13 -14.29 -3.88
N ILE A 165 -4.34 -13.70 -4.75
CA ILE A 165 -3.75 -12.37 -4.55
C ILE A 165 -4.26 -11.45 -5.65
N VAL A 166 -4.74 -10.26 -5.26
CA VAL A 166 -5.06 -9.17 -6.19
C VAL A 166 -3.99 -8.11 -6.04
N ILE A 167 -3.37 -7.74 -7.15
CA ILE A 167 -2.26 -6.78 -7.17
C ILE A 167 -2.67 -5.57 -7.98
N GLU A 168 -2.58 -4.39 -7.37
CA GLU A 168 -2.81 -3.10 -8.04
C GLU A 168 -1.55 -2.67 -8.79
N ASN A 169 -1.71 -2.29 -10.06
CA ASN A 169 -0.62 -1.81 -10.92
C ASN A 169 -0.76 -0.35 -11.29
#